data_e585309ca9636227e3d50477d5bb2272
#
_entry.id   e585309ca9636227e3d50477d5bb2272
#
_cell.length_a   1.000
_cell.length_b   1.000
_cell.length_c   1.000
_cell.angle_alpha   90.00
_cell.angle_beta   90.00
_cell.angle_gamma   90.00
#
_symmetry.space_group_name_H-M   'P 1'
#
loop_
_entity.id
_entity.type
_entity.pdbx_description
1 polymer ?
#
loop_
_entity_poly.entity_id
_entity_poly.type
_entity_poly.pdbx_seq_one_letter_code
_entity_poly.pdbx_strand_id
1 'polypeptide(L)'
;MSRYWKFVVPAVVLVAVLVVLMANLSSSLVYYNTPAEVQSSEVDDSRLRLAGRVTPDSVVERNATVAFLVEDCDTSVAVVHTGVPPQLFAEGIGVVVEGTWDGEVFESDTMLVKHDEQYRADSGDYDEDLHSCSES
;
A
#
# COMPACT_ATOMS: atom_id res chain seq x y z
N MET A 1 20.50 -50.29 5.19
CA MET A 1 19.96 -49.10 4.54
C MET A 1 18.60 -48.62 5.06
N SER A 2 17.81 -49.44 5.69
CA SER A 2 16.46 -49.06 6.13
C SER A 2 16.39 -48.30 7.46
N ARG A 3 17.48 -48.21 8.20
CA ARG A 3 17.48 -47.59 9.54
C ARG A 3 17.49 -46.04 9.48
N TYR A 4 18.12 -45.49 8.47
CA TYR A 4 18.16 -44.02 8.27
C TYR A 4 16.96 -43.52 7.49
N TRP A 5 16.30 -44.36 6.71
CA TRP A 5 15.10 -43.98 5.94
C TRP A 5 13.96 -43.47 6.81
N LYS A 6 13.85 -44.02 8.03
CA LYS A 6 12.83 -43.61 9.01
C LYS A 6 13.02 -42.18 9.51
N PHE A 7 14.25 -41.66 9.42
CA PHE A 7 14.56 -40.27 9.80
C PHE A 7 14.63 -39.32 8.60
N VAL A 8 15.02 -39.84 7.46
CA VAL A 8 15.13 -39.06 6.22
C VAL A 8 13.75 -38.63 5.71
N VAL A 9 12.78 -39.51 5.71
CA VAL A 9 11.43 -39.20 5.23
C VAL A 9 10.79 -38.06 6.02
N PRO A 10 10.72 -38.08 7.36
CA PRO A 10 10.14 -36.95 8.09
C PRO A 10 10.97 -35.65 7.97
N ALA A 11 12.28 -35.76 7.82
CA ALA A 11 13.13 -34.59 7.60
C ALA A 11 12.84 -33.92 6.25
N VAL A 12 12.66 -34.71 5.19
CA VAL A 12 12.29 -34.18 3.86
C VAL A 12 10.90 -33.54 3.89
N VAL A 13 9.95 -34.15 4.55
CA VAL A 13 8.60 -33.58 4.74
C VAL A 13 8.65 -32.28 5.50
N LEU A 14 9.44 -32.22 6.56
CA LEU A 14 9.61 -30.96 7.34
C LEU A 14 10.19 -29.84 6.48
N VAL A 15 11.21 -30.11 5.70
CA VAL A 15 11.82 -29.13 4.80
C VAL A 15 10.81 -28.67 3.73
N ALA A 16 10.06 -29.60 3.16
CA ALA A 16 9.02 -29.25 2.17
C ALA A 16 7.94 -28.34 2.76
N VAL A 17 7.49 -28.64 3.99
CA VAL A 17 6.53 -27.79 4.70
C VAL A 17 7.10 -26.40 4.97
N LEU A 18 8.35 -26.31 5.41
CA LEU A 18 9.03 -25.03 5.64
C LEU A 18 9.14 -24.20 4.37
N VAL A 19 9.47 -24.82 3.24
CA VAL A 19 9.56 -24.13 1.95
C VAL A 19 8.18 -23.60 1.52
N VAL A 20 7.13 -24.39 1.67
CA VAL A 20 5.75 -23.96 1.37
C VAL A 20 5.32 -22.82 2.28
N LEU A 21 5.62 -22.89 3.58
CA LEU A 21 5.34 -21.80 4.51
C LEU A 21 6.08 -20.52 4.14
N MET A 22 7.36 -20.60 3.81
CA MET A 22 8.12 -19.45 3.38
C MET A 22 7.59 -18.82 2.09
N ALA A 23 7.21 -19.63 1.12
CA ALA A 23 6.61 -19.14 -0.12
C ALA A 23 5.25 -18.45 0.13
N ASN A 24 4.46 -18.97 1.05
CA ASN A 24 3.18 -18.34 1.41
C ASN A 24 3.36 -17.05 2.24
N LEU A 25 4.35 -16.98 3.11
CA LEU A 25 4.64 -15.77 3.86
C LEU A 25 5.14 -14.64 2.95
N SER A 26 5.88 -14.96 1.92
CA SER A 26 6.39 -13.95 0.98
C SER A 26 5.28 -13.24 0.21
N SER A 27 4.16 -13.88 -0.02
CA SER A 27 3.00 -13.25 -0.67
C SER A 27 2.17 -12.36 0.25
N SER A 28 2.44 -12.38 1.54
CA SER A 28 1.71 -11.56 2.53
C SER A 28 2.39 -10.23 2.85
N LEU A 29 3.58 -10.01 2.33
CA LEU A 29 4.27 -8.73 2.48
C LEU A 29 3.71 -7.72 1.48
N VAL A 30 2.62 -7.08 1.87
CA VAL A 30 2.10 -5.95 1.11
C VAL A 30 2.98 -4.75 1.42
N TYR A 31 3.86 -4.43 0.48
CA TYR A 31 4.68 -3.22 0.58
C TYR A 31 3.83 -1.99 0.31
N TYR A 32 4.07 -0.94 1.09
CA TYR A 32 3.55 0.38 0.76
C TYR A 32 4.36 0.94 -0.39
N ASN A 33 3.67 1.30 -1.45
CA ASN A 33 4.29 1.92 -2.60
C ASN A 33 4.02 3.42 -2.61
N THR A 34 5.01 4.18 -3.01
CA THR A 34 4.85 5.61 -3.27
C THR A 34 4.26 5.83 -4.67
N PRO A 35 3.67 7.00 -4.96
CA PRO A 35 3.20 7.30 -6.31
C PRO A 35 4.26 7.09 -7.40
N ALA A 36 5.50 7.46 -7.13
CA ALA A 36 6.61 7.26 -8.06
C ALA A 36 6.88 5.77 -8.34
N GLU A 37 6.83 4.94 -7.30
CA GLU A 37 7.02 3.50 -7.44
C GLU A 37 5.89 2.83 -8.22
N VAL A 38 4.65 3.25 -7.98
CA VAL A 38 3.49 2.72 -8.72
C VAL A 38 3.58 3.06 -10.20
N GLN A 39 3.96 4.29 -10.55
CA GLN A 39 4.12 4.69 -11.95
C GLN A 39 5.25 3.97 -12.66
N SER A 40 6.29 3.62 -11.95
CA SER A 40 7.42 2.84 -12.51
C SER A 40 7.17 1.34 -12.53
N SER A 41 6.13 0.87 -11.84
CA SER A 41 5.76 -0.54 -11.84
C SER A 41 5.18 -0.96 -13.18
N GLU A 42 5.52 -2.16 -13.60
CA GLU A 42 4.82 -2.78 -14.73
C GLU A 42 3.36 -3.02 -14.35
N VAL A 43 2.49 -2.95 -15.34
CA VAL A 43 1.08 -3.29 -15.16
C VAL A 43 1.00 -4.74 -14.70
N ASP A 44 0.64 -4.91 -13.45
CA ASP A 44 0.49 -6.21 -12.83
C ASP A 44 -0.86 -6.25 -12.12
N ASP A 45 -1.60 -7.32 -12.31
CA ASP A 45 -2.87 -7.55 -11.62
C ASP A 45 -2.68 -7.79 -10.11
N SER A 46 -1.46 -7.69 -9.61
CA SER A 46 -1.21 -7.82 -8.19
C SER A 46 -1.78 -6.64 -7.41
N ARG A 47 -2.30 -6.95 -6.24
CA ARG A 47 -2.86 -5.95 -5.34
C ARG A 47 -1.74 -5.13 -4.71
N LEU A 48 -1.80 -3.82 -4.91
CA LEU A 48 -0.81 -2.87 -4.41
C LEU A 48 -1.42 -1.95 -3.34
N ARG A 49 -0.58 -1.39 -2.51
CA ARG A 49 -0.92 -0.31 -1.58
C ARG A 49 -0.22 0.97 -1.99
N LEU A 50 -1.01 1.98 -2.29
CA LEU A 50 -0.52 3.31 -2.61
C LEU A 50 -0.71 4.21 -1.39
N ALA A 51 0.37 4.77 -0.89
CA ALA A 51 0.35 5.72 0.21
C ALA A 51 0.79 7.11 -0.28
N GLY A 52 0.10 8.13 0.13
CA GLY A 52 0.42 9.50 -0.22
C GLY A 52 -0.59 10.48 0.35
N ARG A 53 -0.56 11.70 -0.13
CA ARG A 53 -1.46 12.77 0.29
C ARG A 53 -2.46 13.09 -0.81
N VAL A 54 -3.70 13.32 -0.43
CA VAL A 54 -4.73 13.76 -1.36
C VAL A 54 -4.43 15.20 -1.80
N THR A 55 -4.25 15.39 -3.11
CA THR A 55 -4.01 16.72 -3.67
C THR A 55 -5.24 17.61 -3.49
N PRO A 56 -5.08 18.82 -2.93
CA PRO A 56 -6.19 19.76 -2.83
C PRO A 56 -6.83 20.07 -4.19
N ASP A 57 -8.14 20.28 -4.19
CA ASP A 57 -8.95 20.59 -5.40
C ASP A 57 -8.99 19.46 -6.46
N SER A 58 -8.53 18.28 -6.12
CA SER A 58 -8.53 17.13 -7.06
C SER A 58 -9.70 16.17 -6.87
N VAL A 59 -10.44 16.29 -5.77
CA VAL A 59 -11.49 15.34 -5.42
C VAL A 59 -12.75 15.58 -6.23
N VAL A 60 -13.19 14.56 -6.96
CA VAL A 60 -14.44 14.57 -7.73
C VAL A 60 -15.28 13.36 -7.34
N GLU A 61 -16.43 13.61 -6.78
CA GLU A 61 -17.39 12.55 -6.43
C GLU A 61 -18.37 12.32 -7.57
N ARG A 62 -18.55 11.06 -7.95
CA ARG A 62 -19.53 10.64 -8.97
C ARG A 62 -20.22 9.37 -8.51
N ASN A 63 -21.52 9.47 -8.20
CA ASN A 63 -22.33 8.32 -7.80
C ASN A 63 -21.67 7.53 -6.66
N ALA A 64 -21.20 6.32 -6.96
CA ALA A 64 -20.55 5.44 -5.99
C ALA A 64 -19.01 5.44 -6.11
N THR A 65 -18.43 6.39 -6.84
CA THR A 65 -16.99 6.49 -7.03
C THR A 65 -16.45 7.87 -6.65
N VAL A 66 -15.24 7.87 -6.12
CA VAL A 66 -14.51 9.11 -5.80
C VAL A 66 -13.20 9.09 -6.55
N ALA A 67 -12.98 10.08 -7.39
CA ALA A 67 -11.73 10.27 -8.11
C ALA A 67 -10.92 11.39 -7.46
N PHE A 68 -9.65 11.16 -7.27
CA PHE A 68 -8.73 12.14 -6.68
C PHE A 68 -7.29 11.85 -7.10
N LEU A 69 -6.41 12.80 -6.86
CA LEU A 69 -4.98 12.62 -7.06
C LEU A 69 -4.30 12.35 -5.71
N VAL A 70 -3.45 11.37 -5.70
CA VAL A 70 -2.54 11.11 -4.58
C VAL A 70 -1.15 11.57 -4.99
N GLU A 71 -0.61 12.49 -4.24
CA GLU A 71 0.72 13.05 -4.49
C GLU A 71 1.73 12.60 -3.45
N ASP A 72 2.93 12.45 -3.90
CA ASP A 72 4.17 12.45 -3.15
C ASP A 72 5.03 13.56 -3.74
N CYS A 73 6.11 13.92 -3.12
CA CYS A 73 6.91 15.12 -3.40
C CYS A 73 6.94 15.62 -4.85
N ASP A 74 7.16 14.73 -5.80
CA ASP A 74 7.34 15.10 -7.21
C ASP A 74 6.39 14.36 -8.16
N THR A 75 5.57 13.47 -7.64
CA THR A 75 4.77 12.57 -8.47
C THR A 75 3.35 12.50 -7.95
N SER A 76 2.40 12.55 -8.85
CA SER A 76 0.99 12.35 -8.55
C SER A 76 0.41 11.19 -9.37
N VAL A 77 -0.49 10.44 -8.76
CA VAL A 77 -1.19 9.31 -9.37
C VAL A 77 -2.69 9.55 -9.26
N ALA A 78 -3.39 9.40 -10.36
CA ALA A 78 -4.84 9.43 -10.36
C ALA A 78 -5.39 8.15 -9.73
N VAL A 79 -6.28 8.31 -8.76
CA VAL A 79 -6.93 7.22 -8.04
C VAL A 79 -8.43 7.31 -8.26
N VAL A 80 -9.03 6.18 -8.58
CA VAL A 80 -10.49 6.02 -8.62
C VAL A 80 -10.87 5.00 -7.55
N HIS A 81 -11.52 5.46 -6.52
CA HIS A 81 -11.99 4.63 -5.42
C HIS A 81 -13.46 4.29 -5.61
N THR A 82 -13.78 3.01 -5.59
CA THR A 82 -15.15 2.51 -5.65
C THR A 82 -15.64 2.22 -4.23
N GLY A 83 -16.72 2.85 -3.83
CA GLY A 83 -17.33 2.71 -2.52
C GLY A 83 -17.45 4.03 -1.78
N VAL A 84 -17.98 3.96 -0.58
CA VAL A 84 -18.14 5.14 0.28
C VAL A 84 -16.80 5.48 0.95
N PRO A 85 -16.27 6.69 0.75
CA PRO A 85 -15.04 7.08 1.43
C PRO A 85 -15.26 7.18 2.95
N PRO A 86 -14.21 6.95 3.75
CA PRO A 86 -14.27 7.16 5.20
C PRO A 86 -14.68 8.59 5.55
N GLN A 87 -15.33 8.76 6.69
CA GLN A 87 -15.81 10.09 7.14
C GLN A 87 -14.69 11.12 7.28
N LEU A 88 -13.49 10.67 7.55
CA LEU A 88 -12.31 11.54 7.72
C LEU A 88 -11.60 11.85 6.39
N PHE A 89 -12.10 11.32 5.29
CA PHE A 89 -11.55 11.61 3.97
C PHE A 89 -11.76 13.09 3.62
N ALA A 90 -10.67 13.78 3.36
CA ALA A 90 -10.66 15.19 2.99
C ALA A 90 -9.45 15.50 2.10
N GLU A 91 -9.49 16.63 1.47
CA GLU A 91 -8.34 17.13 0.70
C GLU A 91 -7.15 17.44 1.62
N GLY A 92 -5.96 17.15 1.15
CA GLY A 92 -4.72 17.45 1.86
C GLY A 92 -4.35 16.48 2.98
N ILE A 93 -5.14 15.42 3.19
CA ILE A 93 -4.83 14.41 4.21
C ILE A 93 -4.04 13.23 3.65
N GLY A 94 -3.32 12.52 4.53
CA GLY A 94 -2.65 11.28 4.19
C GLY A 94 -3.64 10.13 4.05
N VAL A 95 -3.54 9.38 2.97
CA VAL A 95 -4.36 8.21 2.70
C VAL A 95 -3.50 7.02 2.29
N VAL A 96 -4.01 5.83 2.55
CA VAL A 96 -3.49 4.59 2.00
C VAL A 96 -4.63 3.92 1.25
N VAL A 97 -4.46 3.70 -0.02
CA VAL A 97 -5.45 3.02 -0.86
C VAL A 97 -4.90 1.68 -1.34
N GLU A 98 -5.76 0.68 -1.36
CA GLU A 98 -5.43 -0.64 -1.88
C GLU A 98 -6.23 -0.90 -3.15
N GLY A 99 -5.55 -1.45 -4.13
CA GLY A 99 -6.17 -1.78 -5.40
C GLY A 99 -5.15 -2.25 -6.43
N THR A 100 -5.44 -2.00 -7.68
CA THR A 100 -4.61 -2.41 -8.81
C THR A 100 -4.22 -1.21 -9.67
N TRP A 101 -3.07 -1.31 -10.29
CA TRP A 101 -2.54 -0.31 -11.22
C TRP A 101 -2.73 -0.78 -12.67
N ASP A 102 -3.43 0.00 -13.48
CA ASP A 102 -3.67 -0.32 -14.88
C ASP A 102 -2.67 0.31 -15.86
N GLY A 103 -1.70 1.07 -15.35
CA GLY A 103 -0.71 1.83 -16.12
C GLY A 103 -1.02 3.32 -16.24
N GLU A 104 -2.22 3.74 -15.93
CA GLU A 104 -2.69 5.13 -16.04
C GLU A 104 -3.43 5.60 -14.79
N VAL A 105 -4.30 4.76 -14.25
CA VAL A 105 -5.13 5.05 -13.09
C VAL A 105 -4.99 3.93 -12.06
N PHE A 106 -4.94 4.30 -10.79
CA PHE A 106 -4.98 3.34 -9.69
C PHE A 106 -6.43 3.10 -9.29
N GLU A 107 -6.92 1.89 -9.54
CA GLU A 107 -8.27 1.47 -9.16
C GLU A 107 -8.27 0.91 -7.74
N SER A 108 -8.93 1.60 -6.83
CA SER A 108 -8.99 1.26 -5.42
C SER A 108 -10.38 0.80 -4.99
N ASP A 109 -10.43 -0.19 -4.15
CA ASP A 109 -11.64 -0.66 -3.46
C ASP A 109 -11.55 -0.52 -1.94
N THR A 110 -10.37 -0.27 -1.41
CA THR A 110 -10.13 -0.11 0.02
C THR A 110 -9.35 1.18 0.28
N MET A 111 -9.84 1.98 1.19
CA MET A 111 -9.24 3.25 1.57
C MET A 111 -9.09 3.33 3.08
N LEU A 112 -7.90 3.66 3.51
CA LEU A 112 -7.57 3.96 4.90
C LEU A 112 -7.10 5.41 4.97
N VAL A 113 -7.78 6.19 5.77
CA VAL A 113 -7.35 7.54 6.10
C VAL A 113 -6.40 7.44 7.28
N LYS A 114 -5.20 7.95 7.12
CA LYS A 114 -4.34 8.14 8.28
C LYS A 114 -4.98 9.17 9.17
N HIS A 115 -5.35 8.74 10.36
CA HIS A 115 -5.73 9.68 11.40
C HIS A 115 -4.53 10.59 11.62
N ASP A 116 -4.68 11.81 11.19
CA ASP A 116 -3.89 12.88 11.75
C ASP A 116 -4.42 13.06 13.18
N GLU A 117 -4.15 12.09 14.00
CA GLU A 117 -4.17 12.36 15.42
C GLU A 117 -3.13 13.41 15.64
N GLN A 118 -3.55 14.65 15.60
CA GLN A 118 -2.82 15.70 16.26
C GLN A 118 -2.77 15.39 17.75
N TYR A 119 -2.26 14.25 18.07
CA TYR A 119 -1.71 14.01 19.36
C TYR A 119 -0.46 14.89 19.40
N ARG A 120 -0.68 16.14 19.72
CA ARG A 120 0.36 17.02 20.20
C ARG A 120 0.82 16.53 21.58
N ALA A 121 1.20 15.29 21.65
CA ALA A 121 2.12 14.88 22.66
C ALA A 121 3.45 15.51 22.26
N ASP A 122 4.06 16.18 23.18
CA ASP A 122 5.36 16.86 23.11
C ASP A 122 6.54 16.07 22.49
N SER A 123 6.27 15.16 21.61
CA SER A 123 7.27 14.39 20.88
C SER A 123 7.28 14.84 19.43
N GLY A 124 7.58 16.09 19.21
CA GLY A 124 7.63 16.71 17.91
C GLY A 124 8.74 16.22 17.00
N ASP A 125 9.13 14.96 17.05
CA ASP A 125 10.33 14.52 16.34
C ASP A 125 10.13 13.31 15.42
N TYR A 126 8.90 12.82 15.23
CA TYR A 126 8.70 11.59 14.47
C TYR A 126 8.05 11.76 13.08
N ASP A 127 7.56 12.94 12.78
CA ASP A 127 6.81 13.15 11.52
C ASP A 127 7.55 13.94 10.46
N GLU A 128 8.73 14.42 10.77
CA GLU A 128 9.47 15.27 9.83
C GLU A 128 10.18 14.48 8.73
N ASP A 129 10.50 13.22 8.99
CA ASP A 129 11.23 12.39 8.04
C ASP A 129 10.38 11.74 6.94
N LEU A 130 9.05 11.72 7.11
CA LEU A 130 8.14 11.15 6.11
C LEU A 130 7.58 12.19 5.13
N HIS A 131 7.82 13.46 5.38
CA HIS A 131 7.28 14.54 4.56
C HIS A 131 8.31 15.59 4.13
N SER A 132 9.58 15.35 4.43
CA SER A 132 10.61 16.17 3.84
C SER A 132 10.83 15.74 2.39
N CYS A 133 9.96 16.22 1.54
CA CYS A 133 10.35 16.46 0.18
C CYS A 133 11.57 17.35 0.28
N SER A 134 12.76 16.79 0.20
CA SER A 134 13.96 17.59 0.26
C SER A 134 13.91 18.59 -0.89
N GLU A 135 13.69 19.81 -0.56
CA GLU A 135 13.96 20.91 -1.47
C GLU A 135 15.45 20.86 -1.81
N SER A 136 15.72 20.35 -2.94
CA SER A 136 17.04 20.52 -3.56
C SER A 136 16.95 21.50 -4.69
#